data_9ba4f9551e059a28345d0fd1c1dbd114
#
_entry.id   9ba4f9551e059a28345d0fd1c1dbd114
#
_cell.length_a   1.000
_cell.length_b   1.000
_cell.length_c   1.000
_cell.angle_alpha   90.00
_cell.angle_beta   90.00
_cell.angle_gamma   90.00
#
_symmetry.space_group_name_H-M   'P 1'
#
loop_
_entity.id
_entity.type
_entity.pdbx_description
1 polymer ?
#
loop_
_entity_poly.entity_id
_entity_poly.type
_entity_poly.pdbx_seq_one_letter_code
_entity_poly.pdbx_strand_id
1 'polypeptide(L)'
;MRTRRILLLACSIIVGATTAAGAQEAGTVGITMGYPAAIGLLWHLSDRIALRPEFSFTLTDSSSESLVNDESHFLSLGTGVSALFYWPATDNLRTYAAPRFSYARTHGDSTTTDSTTDVYTIAGMFGAQYSLGHRFAAFGEVGLGYSRQSGKATTSILNVTTTIANHGNAFGTRTGVGVVLYF
;
A
#
# COMPACT_ATOMS: atom_id res chain seq x y z
N MET A 1 6.65 -15.49 28.80
CA MET A 1 6.77 -14.06 29.17
C MET A 1 8.05 -13.44 28.58
N ARG A 2 8.19 -13.30 27.24
CA ARG A 2 9.40 -12.70 26.61
C ARG A 2 9.14 -11.94 25.30
N THR A 3 7.94 -11.42 25.08
CA THR A 3 7.55 -10.81 23.79
C THR A 3 7.23 -9.29 23.85
N ARG A 4 7.57 -8.59 24.94
CA ARG A 4 7.21 -7.17 25.13
C ARG A 4 8.34 -6.14 24.92
N ARG A 5 9.54 -6.56 24.48
CA ARG A 5 10.71 -5.64 24.43
C ARG A 5 11.18 -5.23 23.03
N ILE A 6 10.52 -5.63 21.95
CA ILE A 6 10.97 -5.33 20.58
C ILE A 6 10.31 -4.09 19.98
N LEU A 7 9.25 -3.55 20.59
CA LEU A 7 8.47 -2.44 20.00
C LEU A 7 9.00 -1.02 20.29
N LEU A 8 10.06 -0.87 21.05
CA LEU A 8 10.55 0.45 21.53
C LEU A 8 11.82 0.95 20.83
N LEU A 9 12.38 0.22 19.87
CA LEU A 9 13.66 0.61 19.24
C LEU A 9 13.53 1.32 17.89
N ALA A 10 12.32 1.52 17.37
CA ALA A 10 12.11 2.13 16.06
C ALA A 10 11.93 3.66 16.07
N CYS A 11 11.94 4.31 17.25
CA CYS A 11 11.58 5.74 17.36
C CYS A 11 12.76 6.71 17.60
N SER A 12 14.00 6.29 17.56
CA SER A 12 15.11 7.13 18.06
C SER A 12 16.13 7.61 17.02
N ILE A 13 15.84 7.58 15.74
CA ILE A 13 16.76 8.16 14.75
C ILE A 13 15.99 9.17 13.93
N ILE A 14 16.03 10.43 14.29
CA ILE A 14 15.94 11.60 13.38
C ILE A 14 16.08 12.88 14.23
N VAL A 15 17.29 13.38 14.40
CA VAL A 15 17.57 14.82 14.57
C VAL A 15 18.91 15.12 13.94
N GLY A 16 18.91 15.81 12.84
CA GLY A 16 20.14 16.32 12.22
C GLY A 16 19.80 17.01 10.90
N ALA A 17 19.51 18.29 10.97
CA ALA A 17 19.02 19.06 9.83
C ALA A 17 20.09 20.01 9.28
N THR A 18 20.10 20.25 7.98
CA THR A 18 20.57 21.49 7.36
C THR A 18 19.74 21.81 6.13
N THR A 19 19.47 23.08 5.96
CA THR A 19 18.63 23.71 4.94
C THR A 19 19.17 23.54 3.53
N ALA A 20 18.30 23.15 2.58
CA ALA A 20 18.54 23.30 1.14
C ALA A 20 17.25 23.68 0.42
N ALA A 21 17.37 24.57 -0.54
CA ALA A 21 16.31 25.14 -1.36
C ALA A 21 15.58 24.05 -2.19
N GLY A 22 14.28 24.21 -2.42
CA GLY A 22 13.45 23.31 -3.22
C GLY A 22 12.57 22.34 -2.42
N ALA A 23 12.52 22.50 -1.09
CA ALA A 23 11.58 21.77 -0.26
C ALA A 23 10.14 22.27 -0.50
N GLN A 24 9.20 21.35 -0.68
CA GLN A 24 7.80 21.72 -0.58
C GLN A 24 7.53 22.19 0.84
N GLU A 25 6.89 23.35 0.96
CA GLU A 25 6.62 23.98 2.25
C GLU A 25 5.76 23.07 3.13
N ALA A 26 6.01 23.13 4.43
CA ALA A 26 5.15 22.46 5.42
C ALA A 26 3.68 22.86 5.21
N GLY A 27 2.78 21.90 5.29
CA GLY A 27 1.36 22.10 5.05
C GLY A 27 0.91 21.86 3.60
N THR A 28 1.83 21.71 2.64
CA THR A 28 1.46 21.39 1.26
C THR A 28 0.78 20.02 1.19
N VAL A 29 -0.33 19.97 0.47
CA VAL A 29 -1.14 18.76 0.28
C VAL A 29 -1.23 18.44 -1.21
N GLY A 30 -1.19 17.15 -1.55
CA GLY A 30 -1.37 16.67 -2.92
C GLY A 30 -2.18 15.37 -2.95
N ILE A 31 -2.86 15.13 -4.06
CA ILE A 31 -3.47 13.83 -4.36
C ILE A 31 -2.47 12.99 -5.11
N THR A 32 -2.30 11.75 -4.70
CA THR A 32 -1.46 10.76 -5.38
C THR A 32 -2.33 9.75 -6.11
N MET A 33 -1.89 9.35 -7.30
CA MET A 33 -2.45 8.24 -8.07
C MET A 33 -1.30 7.40 -8.59
N GLY A 34 -1.39 6.08 -8.44
CA GLY A 34 -0.27 5.22 -8.82
C GLY A 34 -0.62 3.76 -9.04
N TYR A 35 0.42 3.01 -9.36
CA TYR A 35 0.37 1.56 -9.48
C TYR A 35 1.22 0.93 -8.35
N PRO A 36 0.79 -0.14 -7.72
CA PRO A 36 -0.52 -0.81 -7.89
C PRO A 36 -1.67 0.12 -7.48
N ALA A 37 -2.80 0.02 -8.20
CA ALA A 37 -3.94 0.93 -8.20
C ALA A 37 -4.33 1.46 -6.81
N ALA A 38 -3.81 2.63 -6.45
CA ALA A 38 -4.11 3.31 -5.20
C ALA A 38 -4.31 4.81 -5.46
N ILE A 39 -5.26 5.38 -4.75
CA ILE A 39 -5.45 6.81 -4.63
C ILE A 39 -5.03 7.18 -3.21
N GLY A 40 -4.25 8.24 -3.05
CA GLY A 40 -3.76 8.67 -1.74
C GLY A 40 -3.75 10.19 -1.61
N LEU A 41 -3.51 10.62 -0.39
CA LEU A 41 -3.27 12.00 -0.04
C LEU A 41 -1.81 12.11 0.41
N LEU A 42 -1.03 12.99 -0.18
CA LEU A 42 0.33 13.31 0.28
C LEU A 42 0.28 14.60 1.07
N TRP A 43 0.59 14.53 2.35
CA TRP A 43 0.59 15.67 3.26
C TRP A 43 1.99 15.91 3.83
N HIS A 44 2.59 17.02 3.46
CA HIS A 44 3.89 17.45 3.96
C HIS A 44 3.75 18.05 5.37
N LEU A 45 4.23 17.32 6.38
CA LEU A 45 4.29 17.80 7.78
C LEU A 45 5.46 18.76 7.98
N SER A 46 6.51 18.59 7.20
CA SER A 46 7.69 19.46 7.15
C SER A 46 8.36 19.31 5.78
N ASP A 47 9.39 20.10 5.53
CA ASP A 47 10.19 20.01 4.29
C ASP A 47 10.79 18.62 4.04
N ARG A 48 10.87 17.79 5.09
CA ARG A 48 11.52 16.47 5.05
C ARG A 48 10.61 15.30 5.37
N ILE A 49 9.45 15.55 5.91
CA ILE A 49 8.54 14.49 6.35
C ILE A 49 7.17 14.71 5.73
N ALA A 50 6.65 13.68 5.09
CA ALA A 50 5.28 13.65 4.64
C ALA A 50 4.60 12.35 5.04
N LEU A 51 3.29 12.40 5.19
CA LEU A 51 2.42 11.23 5.35
C LEU A 51 1.65 11.01 4.06
N ARG A 52 1.50 9.72 3.70
CA ARG A 52 0.72 9.33 2.52
C ARG A 52 -0.23 8.19 2.90
N PRO A 53 -1.44 8.50 3.44
CA PRO A 53 -2.53 7.55 3.47
C PRO A 53 -2.98 7.22 2.05
N GLU A 54 -3.28 5.94 1.81
CA GLU A 54 -3.65 5.39 0.50
C GLU A 54 -4.88 4.49 0.64
N PHE A 55 -5.70 4.49 -0.39
CA PHE A 55 -6.87 3.63 -0.51
C PHE A 55 -6.88 2.98 -1.90
N SER A 56 -7.26 1.72 -1.95
CA SER A 56 -7.43 0.98 -3.21
C SER A 56 -8.71 0.17 -3.18
N PHE A 57 -9.36 0.05 -4.34
CA PHE A 57 -10.45 -0.88 -4.53
C PHE A 57 -10.32 -1.54 -5.90
N THR A 58 -10.74 -2.79 -5.99
CA THR A 58 -10.79 -3.54 -7.24
C THR A 58 -12.06 -4.38 -7.23
N LEU A 59 -12.82 -4.27 -8.29
CA LEU A 59 -13.97 -5.12 -8.59
C LEU A 59 -13.59 -5.95 -9.82
N THR A 60 -13.79 -7.24 -9.75
CA THR A 60 -13.54 -8.15 -10.86
C THR A 60 -14.70 -9.11 -10.97
N ASP A 61 -15.36 -9.12 -12.12
CA ASP A 61 -16.38 -10.05 -12.48
C ASP A 61 -15.83 -11.01 -13.53
N SER A 62 -15.99 -12.29 -13.31
CA SER A 62 -15.57 -13.34 -14.24
C SER A 62 -16.74 -14.29 -14.51
N SER A 63 -17.02 -14.52 -15.76
CA SER A 63 -17.98 -15.54 -16.21
C SER A 63 -17.23 -16.60 -17.03
N SER A 64 -17.46 -17.86 -16.73
CA SER A 64 -16.92 -18.98 -17.50
C SER A 64 -18.08 -19.74 -18.16
N GLU A 65 -18.09 -19.76 -19.48
CA GLU A 65 -18.99 -20.59 -20.26
C GLU A 65 -18.47 -22.04 -20.29
N SER A 66 -18.85 -22.81 -19.29
CA SER A 66 -18.61 -24.24 -19.20
C SER A 66 -19.96 -24.95 -19.11
N LEU A 67 -19.98 -26.29 -19.03
CA LEU A 67 -21.21 -27.08 -18.84
C LEU A 67 -22.01 -26.67 -17.58
N VAL A 68 -21.41 -25.90 -16.71
CA VAL A 68 -22.04 -25.20 -15.58
C VAL A 68 -21.62 -23.72 -15.70
N ASN A 69 -22.58 -22.84 -15.91
CA ASN A 69 -22.33 -21.40 -15.86
C ASN A 69 -21.89 -21.05 -14.44
N ASP A 70 -20.63 -20.74 -14.27
CA ASP A 70 -20.07 -20.27 -12.99
C ASP A 70 -19.75 -18.78 -13.10
N GLU A 71 -20.50 -17.97 -12.35
CA GLU A 71 -20.27 -16.55 -12.19
C GLU A 71 -19.50 -16.33 -10.89
N SER A 72 -18.40 -15.62 -10.95
CA SER A 72 -17.60 -15.28 -9.78
C SER A 72 -17.38 -13.79 -9.70
N HIS A 73 -17.62 -13.22 -8.51
CA HIS A 73 -17.45 -11.82 -8.18
C HIS A 73 -16.35 -11.68 -7.14
N PHE A 74 -15.40 -10.79 -7.38
CA PHE A 74 -14.34 -10.47 -6.44
C PHE A 74 -14.34 -8.98 -6.11
N LEU A 75 -14.43 -8.67 -4.83
CA LEU A 75 -14.25 -7.32 -4.30
C LEU A 75 -12.99 -7.29 -3.44
N SER A 76 -12.03 -6.45 -3.80
CA SER A 76 -10.86 -6.19 -2.99
C SER A 76 -10.84 -4.73 -2.54
N LEU A 77 -10.72 -4.53 -1.24
CA LEU A 77 -10.58 -3.23 -0.60
C LEU A 77 -9.23 -3.18 0.12
N GLY A 78 -8.49 -2.11 -0.08
CA GLY A 78 -7.20 -1.92 0.55
C GLY A 78 -7.05 -0.51 1.14
N THR A 79 -6.32 -0.43 2.22
CA THR A 79 -5.88 0.83 2.83
C THR A 79 -4.44 0.73 3.27
N GLY A 80 -3.74 1.83 3.27
CA GLY A 80 -2.34 1.88 3.69
C GLY A 80 -1.93 3.24 4.18
N VAL A 81 -0.77 3.30 4.80
CA VAL A 81 -0.11 4.54 5.18
C VAL A 81 1.38 4.40 4.99
N SER A 82 2.00 5.43 4.41
CA SER A 82 3.44 5.56 4.28
C SER A 82 3.90 6.84 4.97
N ALA A 83 5.00 6.78 5.71
CA ALA A 83 5.70 7.96 6.19
C ALA A 83 6.92 8.18 5.27
N LEU A 84 6.97 9.31 4.57
CA LEU A 84 8.03 9.63 3.64
C LEU A 84 9.06 10.51 4.32
N PHE A 85 10.32 10.10 4.30
CA PHE A 85 11.46 10.82 4.87
C PHE A 85 12.35 11.26 3.71
N TYR A 86 12.27 12.53 3.35
CA TYR A 86 13.02 13.13 2.24
C TYR A 86 14.43 13.49 2.64
N TRP A 87 15.39 13.18 1.75
CA TRP A 87 16.73 13.72 1.79
C TRP A 87 16.85 15.00 0.97
N PRO A 88 17.86 15.84 1.26
CA PRO A 88 18.16 17.01 0.44
C PRO A 88 18.35 16.58 -1.02
N ALA A 89 17.68 17.27 -1.93
CA ALA A 89 17.66 16.96 -3.34
C ALA A 89 18.26 18.08 -4.19
N THR A 90 18.51 17.77 -5.43
CA THR A 90 18.74 18.73 -6.51
C THR A 90 17.40 19.30 -6.95
N ASP A 91 17.35 20.50 -7.47
CA ASP A 91 16.19 21.38 -7.72
C ASP A 91 14.84 20.71 -8.03
N ASN A 92 14.81 19.67 -8.85
CA ASN A 92 13.56 19.00 -9.25
C ASN A 92 13.44 17.53 -8.79
N LEU A 93 14.53 16.93 -8.29
CA LEU A 93 14.55 15.53 -7.89
C LEU A 93 14.71 15.40 -6.38
N ARG A 94 13.81 14.71 -5.73
CA ARG A 94 13.82 14.42 -4.30
C ARG A 94 13.81 12.91 -4.10
N THR A 95 14.70 12.40 -3.27
CA THR A 95 14.72 11.00 -2.86
C THR A 95 14.20 10.84 -1.44
N TYR A 96 13.63 9.69 -1.14
CA TYR A 96 13.07 9.43 0.18
C TYR A 96 13.09 7.94 0.54
N ALA A 97 13.11 7.66 1.83
CA ALA A 97 12.69 6.37 2.38
C ALA A 97 11.24 6.45 2.84
N ALA A 98 10.51 5.36 2.66
CA ALA A 98 9.12 5.30 3.06
C ALA A 98 8.79 3.94 3.70
N PRO A 99 8.87 3.82 5.04
CA PRO A 99 8.20 2.73 5.72
C PRO A 99 6.70 2.82 5.43
N ARG A 100 6.12 1.66 5.07
CA ARG A 100 4.71 1.51 4.67
C ARG A 100 4.07 0.38 5.44
N PHE A 101 2.86 0.61 5.89
CA PHE A 101 1.94 -0.41 6.36
C PHE A 101 0.71 -0.41 5.46
N SER A 102 0.22 -1.59 5.10
CA SER A 102 -1.04 -1.71 4.37
C SER A 102 -1.84 -2.94 4.81
N TYR A 103 -3.14 -2.82 4.67
CA TYR A 103 -4.12 -3.88 4.87
C TYR A 103 -5.00 -3.98 3.63
N ALA A 104 -5.27 -5.19 3.21
CA ALA A 104 -6.22 -5.46 2.14
C ALA A 104 -7.13 -6.61 2.53
N ARG A 105 -8.40 -6.49 2.18
CA ARG A 105 -9.40 -7.54 2.31
C ARG A 105 -10.02 -7.84 0.95
N THR A 106 -9.99 -9.10 0.58
CA THR A 106 -10.61 -9.60 -0.63
C THR A 106 -11.76 -10.53 -0.25
N HIS A 107 -12.91 -10.27 -0.81
CA HIS A 107 -14.09 -11.12 -0.74
C HIS A 107 -14.35 -11.67 -2.14
N GLY A 108 -14.49 -12.97 -2.25
CA GLY A 108 -14.82 -13.66 -3.50
C GLY A 108 -16.05 -14.53 -3.28
N ASP A 109 -17.03 -14.40 -4.17
CA ASP A 109 -18.27 -15.13 -4.16
C ASP A 109 -18.47 -15.82 -5.51
N SER A 110 -18.82 -17.09 -5.47
CA SER A 110 -19.20 -17.88 -6.64
C SER A 110 -20.39 -18.77 -6.30
N THR A 111 -20.97 -19.42 -7.29
CA THR A 111 -22.17 -20.25 -7.13
C THR A 111 -22.10 -21.28 -5.99
N THR A 112 -20.91 -21.76 -5.66
CA THR A 112 -20.69 -22.81 -4.65
C THR A 112 -19.70 -22.46 -3.56
N THR A 113 -18.97 -21.35 -3.71
CA THR A 113 -17.84 -21.02 -2.80
C THR A 113 -17.87 -19.54 -2.42
N ASP A 114 -17.82 -19.28 -1.13
CA ASP A 114 -17.59 -17.97 -0.53
C ASP A 114 -16.17 -17.95 0.07
N SER A 115 -15.41 -16.93 -0.24
CA SER A 115 -14.04 -16.79 0.24
C SER A 115 -13.76 -15.38 0.75
N THR A 116 -13.01 -15.32 1.83
CA THR A 116 -12.52 -14.04 2.38
C THR A 116 -11.03 -14.19 2.69
N THR A 117 -10.24 -13.23 2.25
CA THR A 117 -8.80 -13.18 2.50
C THR A 117 -8.40 -11.81 3.03
N ASP A 118 -7.72 -11.80 4.16
CA ASP A 118 -7.12 -10.62 4.78
C ASP A 118 -5.61 -10.66 4.60
N VAL A 119 -5.02 -9.55 4.16
CA VAL A 119 -3.58 -9.41 3.93
C VAL A 119 -3.05 -8.17 4.65
N TYR A 120 -2.08 -8.37 5.53
CA TYR A 120 -1.32 -7.32 6.19
C TYR A 120 0.07 -7.26 5.57
N THR A 121 0.54 -6.06 5.22
CA THR A 121 1.88 -5.89 4.66
C THR A 121 2.63 -4.79 5.39
N ILE A 122 3.90 -5.06 5.71
CA ILE A 122 4.87 -4.07 6.17
C ILE A 122 5.97 -4.02 5.12
N ALA A 123 6.34 -2.83 4.66
CA ALA A 123 7.37 -2.66 3.64
C ALA A 123 8.29 -1.49 3.98
N GLY A 124 9.55 -1.61 3.57
CA GLY A 124 10.50 -0.51 3.49
C GLY A 124 10.74 -0.16 2.03
N MET A 125 10.40 1.06 1.64
CA MET A 125 10.51 1.55 0.27
C MET A 125 11.59 2.62 0.19
N PHE A 126 12.31 2.66 -0.92
CA PHE A 126 13.14 3.77 -1.35
C PHE A 126 12.51 4.35 -2.61
N GLY A 127 12.35 5.65 -2.65
CA GLY A 127 11.69 6.32 -3.76
C GLY A 127 12.42 7.57 -4.23
N ALA A 128 12.09 7.94 -5.46
CA ALA A 128 12.47 9.20 -6.07
C ALA A 128 11.22 9.88 -6.63
N GLN A 129 11.12 11.18 -6.40
CA GLN A 129 10.06 12.05 -6.88
C GLN A 129 10.67 13.14 -7.72
N TYR A 130 10.18 13.33 -8.95
CA TYR A 130 10.60 14.36 -9.88
C TYR A 130 9.48 15.36 -10.10
N SER A 131 9.75 16.63 -9.82
CA SER A 131 8.79 17.73 -10.02
C SER A 131 8.77 18.15 -11.49
N LEU A 132 7.63 18.01 -12.14
CA LEU A 132 7.38 18.41 -13.54
C LEU A 132 6.84 19.84 -13.66
N GLY A 133 6.74 20.54 -12.52
CA GLY A 133 6.26 21.92 -12.40
C GLY A 133 5.80 22.20 -10.97
N HIS A 134 5.16 23.34 -10.75
CA HIS A 134 4.75 23.75 -9.39
C HIS A 134 3.67 22.85 -8.75
N ARG A 135 2.84 22.19 -9.57
CA ARG A 135 1.70 21.43 -9.09
C ARG A 135 1.74 19.94 -9.42
N PHE A 136 2.72 19.50 -10.19
CA PHE A 136 2.74 18.12 -10.68
C PHE A 136 4.10 17.48 -10.47
N ALA A 137 4.09 16.27 -9.92
CA ALA A 137 5.28 15.45 -9.77
C ALA A 137 5.00 14.00 -10.14
N ALA A 138 6.01 13.30 -10.65
CA ALA A 138 6.01 11.86 -10.82
C ALA A 138 6.92 11.22 -9.78
N PHE A 139 6.60 10.00 -9.33
CA PHE A 139 7.43 9.26 -8.41
C PHE A 139 7.58 7.79 -8.82
N GLY A 140 8.70 7.21 -8.41
CA GLY A 140 8.97 5.78 -8.50
C GLY A 140 9.54 5.26 -7.20
N GLU A 141 9.15 4.06 -6.80
CA GLU A 141 9.53 3.41 -5.55
C GLU A 141 9.94 1.97 -5.81
N VAL A 142 10.94 1.52 -5.06
CA VAL A 142 11.36 0.11 -4.98
C VAL A 142 11.68 -0.22 -3.53
N GLY A 143 11.43 -1.45 -3.13
CA GLY A 143 11.72 -1.85 -1.77
C GLY A 143 11.47 -3.32 -1.50
N LEU A 144 11.44 -3.67 -0.23
CA LEU A 144 11.19 -5.01 0.27
C LEU A 144 9.99 -4.98 1.21
N GLY A 145 9.18 -6.01 1.16
CA GLY A 145 8.01 -6.12 2.01
C GLY A 145 7.78 -7.54 2.51
N TYR A 146 7.25 -7.61 3.72
CA TYR A 146 6.74 -8.82 4.32
C TYR A 146 5.22 -8.73 4.41
N SER A 147 4.53 -9.74 3.93
CA SER A 147 3.07 -9.84 4.03
C SER A 147 2.67 -11.13 4.74
N ARG A 148 1.62 -11.01 5.53
CA ARG A 148 0.91 -12.10 6.16
C ARG A 148 -0.53 -12.12 5.66
N GLN A 149 -0.96 -13.28 5.16
CA GLN A 149 -2.34 -13.47 4.75
C GLN A 149 -3.02 -14.52 5.63
N SER A 150 -4.31 -14.33 5.83
CA SER A 150 -5.21 -15.32 6.41
C SER A 150 -6.49 -15.34 5.62
N GLY A 151 -6.93 -16.52 5.24
CA GLY A 151 -8.13 -16.68 4.41
C GLY A 151 -9.03 -17.78 4.94
N LYS A 152 -10.30 -17.70 4.58
CA LYS A 152 -11.30 -18.75 4.78
C LYS A 152 -12.05 -18.92 3.47
N ALA A 153 -12.27 -20.16 3.07
CA ALA A 153 -13.12 -20.52 1.95
C ALA A 153 -14.18 -21.52 2.43
N THR A 154 -15.41 -21.25 2.14
CA THR A 154 -16.55 -22.11 2.47
C THR A 154 -17.18 -22.58 1.18
N THR A 155 -17.20 -23.89 0.96
CA THR A 155 -17.81 -24.52 -0.22
C THR A 155 -19.01 -25.34 0.19
N SER A 156 -20.12 -25.16 -0.52
CA SER A 156 -21.37 -25.88 -0.28
C SER A 156 -21.79 -26.64 -1.54
N ILE A 157 -21.75 -27.98 -1.45
CA ILE A 157 -22.14 -28.89 -2.54
C ILE A 157 -23.10 -29.94 -1.97
N LEU A 158 -24.27 -30.12 -2.58
CA LEU A 158 -25.26 -31.17 -2.23
C LEU A 158 -25.59 -31.20 -0.72
N ASN A 159 -25.81 -30.02 -0.11
CA ASN A 159 -26.07 -29.86 1.33
C ASN A 159 -24.89 -30.22 2.27
N VAL A 160 -23.68 -30.41 1.72
CA VAL A 160 -22.45 -30.57 2.51
C VAL A 160 -21.68 -29.26 2.44
N THR A 161 -21.46 -28.65 3.60
CA THR A 161 -20.69 -27.42 3.73
C THR A 161 -19.32 -27.73 4.32
N THR A 162 -18.27 -27.36 3.64
CA THR A 162 -16.88 -27.50 4.10
C THR A 162 -16.22 -26.14 4.18
N THR A 163 -15.61 -25.82 5.32
CA THR A 163 -14.82 -24.60 5.50
C THR A 163 -13.36 -24.94 5.64
N ILE A 164 -12.52 -24.29 4.84
CA ILE A 164 -11.06 -24.43 4.86
C ILE A 164 -10.47 -23.09 5.24
N ALA A 165 -9.61 -23.08 6.27
CA ALA A 165 -8.81 -21.90 6.62
C ALA A 165 -7.39 -22.08 6.10
N ASN A 166 -6.83 -21.03 5.52
CA ASN A 166 -5.45 -20.99 5.06
C ASN A 166 -4.71 -19.80 5.67
N HIS A 167 -3.41 -19.95 5.84
CA HIS A 167 -2.51 -18.92 6.33
C HIS A 167 -1.24 -18.98 5.49
N GLY A 168 -0.70 -17.83 5.17
CA GLY A 168 0.53 -17.71 4.40
C GLY A 168 1.33 -16.49 4.78
N ASN A 169 2.63 -16.57 4.55
CA ASN A 169 3.54 -15.45 4.67
C ASN A 169 4.34 -15.34 3.37
N ALA A 170 4.64 -14.11 2.96
CA ALA A 170 5.49 -13.86 1.81
C ALA A 170 6.45 -12.72 2.10
N PHE A 171 7.68 -12.86 1.65
CA PHE A 171 8.68 -11.81 1.63
C PHE A 171 9.14 -11.61 0.19
N GLY A 172 9.23 -10.36 -0.27
CA GLY A 172 9.60 -10.10 -1.65
C GLY A 172 9.80 -8.63 -1.95
N THR A 173 10.20 -8.37 -3.19
CA THR A 173 10.34 -7.03 -3.73
C THR A 173 8.98 -6.35 -3.90
N ARG A 174 8.96 -5.03 -3.71
CA ARG A 174 7.83 -4.16 -3.95
C ARG A 174 8.26 -3.03 -4.86
N THR A 175 7.40 -2.66 -5.78
CA THR A 175 7.60 -1.51 -6.66
C THR A 175 6.35 -0.66 -6.68
N GLY A 176 6.52 0.63 -6.94
CA GLY A 176 5.43 1.57 -7.13
C GLY A 176 5.83 2.68 -8.08
N VAL A 177 4.89 3.14 -8.87
CA VAL A 177 5.04 4.33 -9.71
C VAL A 177 3.76 5.13 -9.64
N GLY A 178 3.87 6.44 -9.76
CA GLY A 178 2.67 7.28 -9.72
C GLY A 178 2.97 8.75 -9.94
N VAL A 179 1.92 9.52 -9.75
CA VAL A 179 1.92 10.97 -9.90
C VAL A 179 1.33 11.63 -8.66
N VAL A 180 1.71 12.87 -8.45
CA VAL A 180 1.18 13.73 -7.39
C VAL A 180 0.69 15.03 -8.03
N LEU A 181 -0.53 15.43 -7.69
CA LEU A 181 -1.09 16.74 -8.01
C LEU A 181 -1.21 17.54 -6.71
N TYR A 182 -0.47 18.64 -6.62
CA TYR A 182 -0.42 19.55 -5.47
C TYR A 182 -1.38 20.72 -5.57
N PHE A 183 -1.83 21.20 -4.42
CA PHE A 183 -2.77 22.32 -4.28
C PHE A 183 -2.16 23.49 -3.51
#